data_39e641fce011a9fe68f8e0f7d4968028
#
_entry.id   39e641fce011a9fe68f8e0f7d4968028
#
_cell.length_a   1.000
_cell.length_b   1.000
_cell.length_c   1.000
_cell.angle_alpha   90.00
_cell.angle_beta   90.00
_cell.angle_gamma   90.00
#
_symmetry.space_group_name_H-M   'P 1'
#
loop_
_entity.id
_entity.type
_entity.pdbx_description
1 polymer ?
#
loop_
_entity_poly.entity_id
_entity_poly.type
_entity_poly.pdbx_seq_one_letter_code
_entity_poly.pdbx_strand_id
1 'polypeptide(L)'
;MAACIRATGGKRVLWGSDYPVCMHRGRAISWGTGYLWLLDEMVEEENACVLALENLLATRLACSLLDLDATQVQDIFYNNAAELFHLAP
;
A
#
# COMPACT_ATOMS: atom_id res chain seq x y z
N MET A 1 -4.75 -5.88 -1.12
CA MET A 1 -3.28 -6.15 -1.25
C MET A 1 -2.97 -7.64 -1.32
N ALA A 2 -3.33 -8.43 -0.32
CA ALA A 2 -3.03 -9.86 -0.31
C ALA A 2 -3.57 -10.61 -1.54
N ALA A 3 -4.80 -10.30 -1.96
CA ALA A 3 -5.40 -10.93 -3.15
C ALA A 3 -4.59 -10.63 -4.42
N CYS A 4 -4.08 -9.41 -4.57
CA CYS A 4 -3.25 -9.03 -5.72
C CYS A 4 -1.93 -9.77 -5.73
N ILE A 5 -1.28 -9.88 -4.57
CA ILE A 5 -0.02 -10.61 -4.45
C ILE A 5 -0.23 -12.09 -4.75
N ARG A 6 -1.29 -12.68 -4.21
CA ARG A 6 -1.61 -14.08 -4.45
C ARG A 6 -1.87 -14.37 -5.93
N ALA A 7 -2.61 -13.49 -6.61
CA ALA A 7 -2.96 -13.65 -8.01
C ALA A 7 -1.75 -13.51 -8.94
N THR A 8 -0.77 -12.68 -8.59
CA THR A 8 0.37 -12.36 -9.45
C THR A 8 1.68 -13.00 -8.99
N GLY A 9 1.68 -13.67 -7.85
CA GLY A 9 2.90 -14.24 -7.26
C GLY A 9 3.88 -13.19 -6.71
N GLY A 10 3.45 -11.94 -6.59
CA GLY A 10 4.28 -10.87 -6.04
C GLY A 10 5.26 -10.23 -7.01
N LYS A 11 5.49 -10.82 -8.17
CA LYS A 11 6.47 -10.30 -9.14
C LYS A 11 5.96 -9.13 -9.98
N ARG A 12 4.66 -8.92 -10.00
CA ARG A 12 4.03 -7.84 -10.76
C ARG A 12 3.38 -6.79 -9.85
N VAL A 13 3.71 -6.81 -8.57
CA VAL A 13 3.22 -5.85 -7.59
C VAL A 13 4.33 -4.88 -7.23
N LEU A 14 4.04 -3.59 -7.34
CA LEU A 14 4.94 -2.52 -6.93
C LEU A 14 4.25 -1.72 -5.84
N TRP A 15 5.00 -1.43 -4.76
CA TRP A 15 4.49 -0.55 -3.73
C TRP A 15 4.61 0.90 -4.18
N GLY A 16 3.58 1.71 -3.91
CA GLY A 16 3.58 3.14 -4.17
C GLY A 16 2.90 3.89 -3.04
N SER A 17 3.42 5.07 -2.72
CA SER A 17 2.92 5.88 -1.62
C SER A 17 1.82 6.86 -2.02
N ASP A 18 1.74 7.20 -3.28
CA ASP A 18 0.89 8.28 -3.78
C ASP A 18 1.25 9.63 -3.15
N TYR A 19 2.56 9.88 -2.96
CA TYR A 19 3.06 11.15 -2.44
C TYR A 19 2.70 12.30 -3.41
N PRO A 20 2.27 13.48 -2.96
CA PRO A 20 2.17 13.92 -1.56
C PRO A 20 0.83 13.64 -0.86
N VAL A 21 -0.15 13.07 -1.54
CA VAL A 21 -1.48 12.79 -0.98
C VAL A 21 -1.38 11.91 0.27
N CYS A 22 -0.44 10.98 0.27
CA CYS A 22 -0.23 10.04 1.38
C CYS A 22 0.16 10.73 2.70
N MET A 23 0.59 12.00 2.66
CA MET A 23 0.97 12.74 3.86
C MET A 23 -0.24 13.33 4.58
N HIS A 24 -1.40 13.32 3.96
CA HIS A 24 -2.64 13.75 4.63
C HIS A 24 -3.09 12.70 5.64
N ARG A 25 -3.77 13.17 6.67
CA ARG A 25 -4.46 12.31 7.62
C ARG A 25 -5.91 12.18 7.16
N GLY A 26 -6.44 10.99 7.28
CA GLY A 26 -7.81 10.75 6.87
C GLY A 26 -8.08 9.29 6.58
N ARG A 27 -9.14 9.05 5.88
CA ARG A 27 -9.55 7.69 5.52
C ARG A 27 -10.33 7.71 4.21
N ALA A 28 -10.11 6.71 3.37
CA ALA A 28 -10.95 6.44 2.21
C ALA A 28 -11.91 5.31 2.56
N ILE A 29 -13.19 5.49 2.24
CA ILE A 29 -14.22 4.49 2.51
C ILE A 29 -14.85 4.09 1.18
N SER A 30 -15.04 2.79 0.95
CA SER A 30 -15.78 2.29 -0.20
C SER A 30 -17.25 2.66 -0.05
N TRP A 31 -17.84 3.22 -1.11
CA TRP A 31 -19.22 3.64 -1.13
C TRP A 31 -19.85 3.29 -2.47
N GLY A 32 -20.61 2.21 -2.50
CA GLY A 32 -21.22 1.72 -3.74
C GLY A 32 -20.14 1.33 -4.75
N THR A 33 -20.15 1.99 -5.92
CA THR A 33 -19.15 1.77 -6.98
C THR A 33 -17.97 2.74 -6.91
N GLY A 34 -17.96 3.63 -5.93
CA GLY A 34 -16.91 4.62 -5.74
C GLY A 34 -16.35 4.61 -4.34
N TYR A 35 -15.81 5.75 -3.91
CA TYR A 35 -15.27 5.90 -2.58
C TYR A 35 -15.47 7.33 -2.09
N LEU A 36 -15.42 7.49 -0.76
CA LEU A 36 -15.43 8.78 -0.09
C LEU A 36 -14.10 9.02 0.62
N TRP A 37 -13.57 10.24 0.50
CA TRP A 37 -12.46 10.70 1.30
C TRP A 37 -13.00 11.36 2.57
N LEU A 38 -12.54 10.87 3.72
CA LEU A 38 -12.78 11.52 5.01
C LEU A 38 -11.44 12.10 5.46
N LEU A 39 -11.33 13.43 5.41
CA LEU A 39 -10.14 14.16 5.83
C LEU A 39 -10.23 14.54 7.30
N ASP A 40 -9.14 15.07 7.87
CA ASP A 40 -9.01 15.40 9.29
C ASP A 40 -10.21 16.17 9.87
N GLU A 41 -10.73 17.12 9.14
CA GLU A 41 -11.86 17.97 9.56
C GLU A 41 -13.21 17.25 9.60
N MET A 42 -13.29 16.04 9.01
CA MET A 42 -14.51 15.24 8.92
C MET A 42 -14.47 14.02 9.84
N VAL A 43 -13.31 13.70 10.38
CA VAL A 43 -13.09 12.49 11.18
C VAL A 43 -12.51 12.91 12.52
N GLU A 44 -13.00 12.30 13.60
CA GLU A 44 -12.42 12.52 14.93
C GLU A 44 -10.94 12.14 14.90
N GLU A 45 -10.10 12.92 15.59
CA GLU A 45 -8.65 12.78 15.56
C GLU A 45 -8.18 11.36 15.84
N GLU A 46 -8.84 10.68 16.77
CA GLU A 46 -8.52 9.30 17.15
C GLU A 46 -8.78 8.27 16.03
N ASN A 47 -9.62 8.63 15.04
CA ASN A 47 -9.98 7.77 13.92
C ASN A 47 -9.23 8.13 12.64
N ALA A 48 -8.47 9.23 12.65
CA ALA A 48 -7.69 9.66 11.52
C ALA A 48 -6.26 9.15 11.63
N CYS A 49 -5.68 8.76 10.52
CA CYS A 49 -4.30 8.29 10.46
C CYS A 49 -3.59 8.88 9.25
N VAL A 50 -2.26 8.91 9.30
CA VAL A 50 -1.45 9.29 8.14
C VAL A 50 -1.57 8.17 7.11
N LEU A 51 -2.03 8.50 5.90
CA LEU A 51 -2.32 7.51 4.86
C LEU A 51 -1.11 6.67 4.49
N ALA A 52 0.08 7.27 4.44
CA ALA A 52 1.31 6.55 4.13
C ALA A 52 1.60 5.45 5.16
N LEU A 53 1.40 5.75 6.45
CA LEU A 53 1.62 4.79 7.51
C LEU A 53 0.60 3.65 7.43
N GLU A 54 -0.65 3.96 7.20
CA GLU A 54 -1.71 2.95 7.06
C GLU A 54 -1.42 2.03 5.88
N ASN A 55 -0.98 2.58 4.75
CA ASN A 55 -0.59 1.81 3.57
C ASN A 55 0.57 0.86 3.88
N LEU A 56 1.60 1.32 4.58
CA LEU A 56 2.73 0.48 4.98
C LEU A 56 2.29 -0.65 5.91
N LEU A 57 1.44 -0.35 6.89
CA LEU A 57 0.94 -1.35 7.81
C LEU A 57 0.06 -2.38 7.11
N ALA A 58 -0.79 -1.96 6.17
CA ALA A 58 -1.61 -2.86 5.38
C ALA A 58 -0.76 -3.77 4.49
N THR A 59 0.29 -3.24 3.89
CA THR A 59 1.23 -4.01 3.08
C THR A 59 1.99 -5.02 3.93
N ARG A 60 2.45 -4.61 5.11
CA ARG A 60 3.11 -5.50 6.05
C ARG A 60 2.20 -6.66 6.47
N LEU A 61 0.94 -6.34 6.78
CA LEU A 61 -0.04 -7.37 7.14
C LEU A 61 -0.27 -8.35 5.99
N ALA A 62 -0.41 -7.86 4.76
CA ALA A 62 -0.60 -8.71 3.59
C ALA A 62 0.59 -9.65 3.38
N CYS A 63 1.81 -9.15 3.50
CA CYS A 63 3.02 -9.96 3.39
C CYS A 63 3.08 -11.04 4.48
N SER A 64 2.68 -10.70 5.70
CA SER A 64 2.62 -11.64 6.82
C SER A 64 1.57 -12.72 6.61
N LEU A 65 0.38 -12.34 6.13
CA LEU A 65 -0.71 -13.29 5.85
C LEU A 65 -0.34 -14.31 4.76
N LEU A 66 0.54 -13.92 3.84
CA LEU A 66 0.99 -14.78 2.74
C LEU A 66 2.34 -15.45 3.02
N ASP A 67 2.89 -15.28 4.21
CA ASP A 67 4.19 -15.83 4.61
C ASP A 67 5.32 -15.51 3.62
N LEU A 68 5.35 -14.27 3.12
CA LEU A 68 6.41 -13.85 2.21
C LEU A 68 7.75 -13.75 2.93
N ASP A 69 8.81 -14.22 2.29
CA ASP A 69 10.16 -14.07 2.81
C ASP A 69 10.72 -12.66 2.52
N ALA A 70 11.91 -12.38 3.07
CA ALA A 70 12.54 -11.07 2.93
C ALA A 70 12.80 -10.70 1.45
N THR A 71 13.14 -11.66 0.61
CA THR A 71 13.38 -11.42 -0.82
C THR A 71 12.08 -11.04 -1.53
N GLN A 72 11.00 -11.75 -1.24
CA GLN A 72 9.69 -11.46 -1.84
C GLN A 72 9.17 -10.08 -1.41
N VAL A 73 9.39 -9.69 -0.15
CA VAL A 73 9.04 -8.35 0.33
C VAL A 73 9.87 -7.29 -0.39
N GLN A 74 11.18 -7.53 -0.54
CA GLN A 74 12.06 -6.62 -1.27
C GLN A 74 11.66 -6.49 -2.74
N ASP A 75 11.16 -7.54 -3.36
CA ASP A 75 10.64 -7.49 -4.72
C ASP A 75 9.52 -6.45 -4.85
N ILE A 76 8.57 -6.44 -3.92
CA ILE A 76 7.45 -5.51 -3.93
C ILE A 76 7.91 -4.06 -3.76
N PHE A 77 8.85 -3.81 -2.86
CA PHE A 77 9.30 -2.45 -2.54
C PHE A 77 10.38 -1.93 -3.47
N TYR A 78 11.13 -2.78 -4.15
CA TYR A 78 12.26 -2.31 -4.95
C TYR A 78 12.51 -3.13 -6.22
N ASN A 79 12.72 -4.45 -6.12
CA ASN A 79 13.26 -5.24 -7.22
C ASN A 79 12.35 -5.27 -8.44
N ASN A 80 11.03 -5.36 -8.25
CA ASN A 80 10.08 -5.38 -9.36
C ASN A 80 10.11 -4.08 -10.15
N ALA A 81 10.20 -2.95 -9.47
CA ALA A 81 10.32 -1.65 -10.13
C ALA A 81 11.67 -1.50 -10.82
N ALA A 82 12.75 -1.92 -10.16
CA ALA A 82 14.09 -1.86 -10.73
C ALA A 82 14.17 -2.65 -12.04
N GLU A 83 13.58 -3.84 -12.07
CA GLU A 83 13.54 -4.67 -13.28
C GLU A 83 12.67 -4.03 -14.37
N LEU A 84 11.46 -3.56 -14.00
CA LEU A 84 10.52 -2.96 -14.96
C LEU A 84 11.11 -1.71 -15.63
N PHE A 85 11.77 -0.87 -14.85
CA PHE A 85 12.33 0.40 -15.34
C PHE A 85 13.81 0.31 -15.72
N HIS A 86 14.39 -0.88 -15.70
CA HIS A 86 15.80 -1.11 -16.04
C HIS A 86 16.75 -0.26 -15.19
N LEU A 87 16.47 -0.14 -13.91
CA LEU A 87 17.34 0.61 -13.00
C LEU A 87 18.56 -0.22 -12.64
N ALA A 88 19.68 0.48 -12.43
CA ALA A 88 20.90 -0.18 -11.96
C ALA A 88 20.67 -0.76 -10.54
N PRO A 89 21.24 -1.94 -10.26
CA PRO A 89 21.14 -2.53 -8.93
C PRO A 89 21.89 -1.73 -7.87
#